data_6d456a54c24bc1819ba4f7376f0bc226
#
_entry.id   6d456a54c24bc1819ba4f7376f0bc226
#
_cell.length_a   1.000
_cell.length_b   1.000
_cell.length_c   1.000
_cell.angle_alpha   90.00
_cell.angle_beta   90.00
_cell.angle_gamma   90.00
#
_symmetry.space_group_name_H-M   'P 1'
#
loop_
_entity.id
_entity.type
_entity.pdbx_description
1 polymer ?
#
loop_
_entity_poly.entity_id
_entity_poly.type
_entity_poly.pdbx_seq_one_letter_code
_entity_poly.pdbx_strand_id
1 'polypeptide(L)'
;MRWRAQLIPWLSALCGVLLYLYALPLAVVAKPQHEELFALPANLLRVVSGQFKEVSADISFLNALTWLGGSRTQPETGRYLPEQYEWLHRTLENAVTLDPCFLDPYYLMNSALIWDRYKLPEVNGLIAKGADIRTWDALLPFFAGFNYYYFLNNGEQSFYYLKQASKRSGGNPFYDSLASRVAYKANKTELAIMYLEEQIREAELKGLKASVTSLERRLGVLKGIRQIEVAIEAYQKLFNRPPTSIDELTKLRLLAAIPKEPNGGSFYLDSDGRVRSTKDLK
;
A
#
# COMPACT_ATOMS: atom_id res chain seq x y z
N MET A 1 20.63 54.54 22.68
CA MET A 1 20.58 53.08 23.02
C MET A 1 19.57 52.24 22.22
N ARG A 2 18.50 52.80 21.67
CA ARG A 2 17.44 52.08 20.91
C ARG A 2 17.88 51.50 19.55
N TRP A 3 18.82 52.07 18.87
CA TRP A 3 19.30 51.62 17.54
C TRP A 3 20.07 50.30 17.56
N ARG A 4 20.78 50.00 18.66
CA ARG A 4 21.51 48.71 18.79
C ARG A 4 20.58 47.51 18.97
N ALA A 5 19.43 47.71 19.61
CA ALA A 5 18.46 46.64 19.81
C ALA A 5 17.72 46.22 18.52
N GLN A 6 17.62 47.13 17.54
CA GLN A 6 17.01 46.86 16.22
C GLN A 6 17.97 46.18 15.23
N LEU A 7 19.29 46.32 15.42
CA LEU A 7 20.31 45.72 14.56
C LEU A 7 20.53 44.22 14.84
N ILE A 8 20.27 43.76 16.05
CA ILE A 8 20.51 42.36 16.46
C ILE A 8 19.67 41.37 15.64
N PRO A 9 18.33 41.56 15.42
CA PRO A 9 17.54 40.61 14.61
C PRO A 9 17.96 40.61 13.12
N TRP A 10 18.39 41.76 12.58
CA TRP A 10 18.90 41.84 11.21
C TRP A 10 20.25 41.14 11.04
N LEU A 11 21.13 41.27 12.02
CA LEU A 11 22.43 40.59 12.05
C LEU A 11 22.25 39.07 12.20
N SER A 12 21.31 38.60 13.03
CA SER A 12 21.03 37.21 13.18
C SER A 12 20.39 36.58 11.92
N ALA A 13 19.49 37.33 11.26
CA ALA A 13 18.92 36.92 9.98
C ALA A 13 19.98 36.84 8.88
N LEU A 14 20.85 37.83 8.78
CA LEU A 14 21.96 37.84 7.83
C LEU A 14 22.94 36.68 8.07
N CYS A 15 23.27 36.41 9.34
CA CYS A 15 24.13 35.29 9.73
C CYS A 15 23.49 33.93 9.38
N GLY A 16 22.19 33.80 9.58
CA GLY A 16 21.41 32.60 9.18
C GLY A 16 21.42 32.40 7.66
N VAL A 17 21.22 33.46 6.88
CA VAL A 17 21.28 33.38 5.40
C VAL A 17 22.70 33.02 4.93
N LEU A 18 23.74 33.59 5.51
CA LEU A 18 25.13 33.28 5.17
C LEU A 18 25.49 31.83 5.51
N LEU A 19 25.06 31.33 6.69
CA LEU A 19 25.21 29.93 7.08
C LEU A 19 24.47 29.00 6.14
N TYR A 20 23.27 29.35 5.74
CA TYR A 20 22.48 28.57 4.77
C TYR A 20 23.17 28.49 3.41
N LEU A 21 23.62 29.63 2.88
CA LEU A 21 24.35 29.72 1.60
C LEU A 21 25.69 28.97 1.62
N TYR A 22 26.34 28.91 2.77
CA TYR A 22 27.56 28.13 2.96
C TYR A 22 27.29 26.62 3.08
N ALA A 23 26.23 26.23 3.81
CA ALA A 23 25.87 24.84 4.03
C ALA A 23 25.24 24.19 2.78
N LEU A 24 24.54 24.97 1.95
CA LEU A 24 23.85 24.47 0.75
C LEU A 24 24.77 23.74 -0.23
N PRO A 25 25.92 24.30 -0.69
CA PRO A 25 26.83 23.59 -1.59
C PRO A 25 27.50 22.38 -0.91
N LEU A 26 27.77 22.45 0.40
CA LEU A 26 28.31 21.31 1.14
C LEU A 26 27.30 20.15 1.22
N ALA A 27 26.02 20.46 1.44
CA ALA A 27 24.95 19.46 1.43
C ALA A 27 24.72 18.85 0.04
N VAL A 28 24.88 19.63 -1.04
CA VAL A 28 24.74 19.14 -2.43
C VAL A 28 25.92 18.25 -2.84
N VAL A 29 27.15 18.59 -2.40
CA VAL A 29 28.37 17.80 -2.69
C VAL A 29 28.43 16.54 -1.83
N ALA A 30 27.88 16.57 -0.61
CA ALA A 30 27.82 15.45 0.32
C ALA A 30 26.65 14.48 0.02
N LYS A 31 26.16 14.40 -1.23
CA LYS A 31 25.21 13.33 -1.60
C LYS A 31 25.89 11.98 -1.32
N PRO A 32 25.47 11.24 -0.29
CA PRO A 32 26.06 9.93 -0.02
C PRO A 32 25.80 9.03 -1.24
N GLN A 33 26.81 8.32 -1.69
CA GLN A 33 26.68 7.28 -2.74
C GLN A 33 25.76 6.13 -2.29
N HIS A 34 25.51 6.02 -0.98
CA HIS A 34 24.47 5.22 -0.38
C HIS A 34 23.51 6.16 0.34
N GLU A 35 22.25 6.17 -0.07
CA GLU A 35 21.19 6.87 0.68
C GLU A 35 21.13 6.23 2.07
N GLU A 36 21.70 6.88 3.08
CA GLU A 36 21.47 6.52 4.46
C GLU A 36 20.00 6.81 4.76
N LEU A 37 19.18 5.77 4.70
CA LEU A 37 17.75 5.82 4.98
C LEU A 37 17.55 6.00 6.49
N PHE A 38 17.47 7.24 6.93
CA PHE A 38 17.26 7.58 8.33
C PHE A 38 15.87 8.17 8.54
N ALA A 39 15.12 7.61 9.48
CA ALA A 39 13.84 8.16 9.96
C ALA A 39 13.92 8.37 11.47
N LEU A 40 13.68 9.59 11.92
CA LEU A 40 13.56 9.91 13.34
C LEU A 40 12.40 9.11 13.96
N PRO A 41 12.51 8.64 15.22
CA PRO A 41 11.37 8.07 15.92
C PRO A 41 10.22 9.07 16.05
N ALA A 42 8.97 8.61 15.89
CA ALA A 42 7.77 9.45 15.90
C ALA A 42 7.65 10.34 17.13
N ASN A 43 8.01 9.79 18.32
CA ASN A 43 7.96 10.54 19.56
C ASN A 43 8.93 11.73 19.59
N LEU A 44 10.14 11.54 19.07
CA LEU A 44 11.13 12.61 18.98
C LEU A 44 10.70 13.66 17.94
N LEU A 45 10.25 13.22 16.79
CA LEU A 45 9.77 14.09 15.73
C LEU A 45 8.58 14.95 16.21
N ARG A 46 7.67 14.36 17.01
CA ARG A 46 6.54 15.09 17.60
C ARG A 46 6.98 16.21 18.54
N VAL A 47 8.03 15.98 19.35
CA VAL A 47 8.58 17.00 20.26
C VAL A 47 9.27 18.11 19.48
N VAL A 48 10.09 17.75 18.50
CA VAL A 48 10.83 18.73 17.68
C VAL A 48 9.89 19.55 16.80
N SER A 49 8.83 18.95 16.26
CA SER A 49 7.85 19.63 15.40
C SER A 49 7.00 20.66 16.15
N GLY A 50 6.78 20.47 17.44
CA GLY A 50 6.00 21.40 18.26
C GLY A 50 4.61 21.69 17.63
N GLN A 51 4.38 22.99 17.34
CA GLN A 51 3.14 23.44 16.69
C GLN A 51 3.08 23.17 15.18
N PHE A 52 4.18 22.76 14.55
CA PHE A 52 4.29 22.51 13.10
C PHE A 52 4.21 21.01 12.77
N LYS A 53 3.51 20.22 13.58
CA LYS A 53 3.41 18.77 13.40
C LYS A 53 2.78 18.36 12.08
N GLU A 54 1.78 19.11 11.59
CA GLU A 54 1.14 18.86 10.28
C GLU A 54 2.14 19.07 9.13
N VAL A 55 2.93 20.15 9.18
CA VAL A 55 3.99 20.40 8.18
C VAL A 55 5.06 19.31 8.22
N SER A 56 5.40 18.83 9.42
CA SER A 56 6.34 17.70 9.54
C SER A 56 5.76 16.38 9.04
N ALA A 57 4.44 16.19 9.13
CA ALA A 57 3.73 15.08 8.50
C ALA A 57 3.82 15.15 6.97
N ASP A 58 3.57 16.33 6.39
CA ASP A 58 3.70 16.58 4.95
C ASP A 58 5.12 16.30 4.46
N ILE A 59 6.14 16.78 5.17
CA ILE A 59 7.55 16.54 4.83
C ILE A 59 7.86 15.04 4.88
N SER A 60 7.39 14.33 5.91
CA SER A 60 7.58 12.88 6.03
C SER A 60 6.94 12.13 4.87
N PHE A 61 5.72 12.50 4.51
CA PHE A 61 5.02 11.92 3.35
C PHE A 61 5.75 12.22 2.03
N LEU A 62 6.16 13.47 1.79
CA LEU A 62 6.88 13.86 0.57
C LEU A 62 8.23 13.14 0.45
N ASN A 63 8.94 12.91 1.56
CA ASN A 63 10.15 12.11 1.56
C ASN A 63 9.89 10.67 1.13
N ALA A 64 8.83 10.04 1.67
CA ALA A 64 8.43 8.70 1.26
C ALA A 64 8.03 8.64 -0.22
N LEU A 65 7.26 9.61 -0.69
CA LEU A 65 6.76 9.68 -2.07
C LEU A 65 7.90 9.91 -3.07
N THR A 66 8.80 10.86 -2.81
CA THR A 66 9.95 11.14 -3.67
C THR A 66 10.91 9.96 -3.73
N TRP A 67 11.15 9.29 -2.59
CA TRP A 67 11.97 8.10 -2.54
C TRP A 67 11.35 6.97 -3.38
N LEU A 68 10.05 6.69 -3.25
CA LEU A 68 9.35 5.69 -4.07
C LEU A 68 9.43 5.99 -5.56
N GLY A 69 9.36 7.27 -5.95
CA GLY A 69 9.48 7.68 -7.35
C GLY A 69 10.88 7.48 -7.95
N GLY A 70 11.92 7.52 -7.12
CA GLY A 70 13.32 7.39 -7.52
C GLY A 70 13.97 6.04 -7.20
N SER A 71 13.37 5.26 -6.29
CA SER A 71 13.97 4.00 -5.82
C SER A 71 13.82 2.88 -6.85
N ARG A 72 14.81 1.98 -6.82
CA ARG A 72 14.81 0.77 -7.66
C ARG A 72 14.57 -0.46 -6.79
N THR A 73 13.65 -1.29 -7.23
CA THR A 73 13.47 -2.62 -6.65
C THR A 73 14.59 -3.56 -7.12
N GLN A 74 14.81 -4.63 -6.37
CA GLN A 74 15.72 -5.69 -6.80
C GLN A 74 15.24 -6.29 -8.14
N PRO A 75 16.09 -6.41 -9.18
CA PRO A 75 15.66 -6.90 -10.49
C PRO A 75 15.08 -8.33 -10.44
N GLU A 76 15.61 -9.16 -9.54
CA GLU A 76 15.24 -10.59 -9.43
C GLU A 76 13.85 -10.78 -8.79
N THR A 77 13.61 -10.11 -7.69
CA THR A 77 12.37 -10.27 -6.90
C THR A 77 11.34 -9.19 -7.19
N GLY A 78 11.81 -8.06 -7.71
CA GLY A 78 11.01 -6.86 -7.87
C GLY A 78 10.64 -6.22 -6.51
N ARG A 79 11.31 -6.54 -5.40
CA ARG A 79 11.07 -6.03 -4.04
C ARG A 79 12.13 -5.03 -3.62
N TYR A 80 11.81 -4.23 -2.63
CA TYR A 80 12.79 -3.39 -1.95
C TYR A 80 13.64 -4.23 -0.98
N LEU A 81 14.77 -3.68 -0.56
CA LEU A 81 15.59 -4.26 0.51
C LEU A 81 14.85 -4.15 1.87
N PRO A 82 15.12 -5.04 2.85
CA PRO A 82 14.48 -4.99 4.16
C PRO A 82 14.61 -3.64 4.86
N GLU A 83 15.79 -3.02 4.82
CA GLU A 83 16.06 -1.69 5.38
C GLU A 83 15.28 -0.58 4.68
N GLN A 84 15.02 -0.72 3.38
CA GLN A 84 14.20 0.21 2.60
C GLN A 84 12.73 0.14 3.01
N TYR A 85 12.21 -1.08 3.20
CA TYR A 85 10.86 -1.26 3.75
C TYR A 85 10.73 -0.71 5.16
N GLU A 86 11.72 -0.94 6.02
CA GLU A 86 11.71 -0.44 7.40
C GLU A 86 11.69 1.09 7.44
N TRP A 87 12.53 1.72 6.63
CA TRP A 87 12.56 3.17 6.51
C TRP A 87 11.24 3.73 5.99
N LEU A 88 10.68 3.14 4.92
CA LEU A 88 9.41 3.56 4.33
C LEU A 88 8.27 3.45 5.35
N HIS A 89 8.21 2.32 6.06
CA HIS A 89 7.23 2.10 7.11
C HIS A 89 7.32 3.17 8.20
N ARG A 90 8.51 3.39 8.76
CA ARG A 90 8.72 4.41 9.82
C ARG A 90 8.40 5.82 9.35
N THR A 91 8.77 6.16 8.13
CA THR A 91 8.52 7.49 7.56
C THR A 91 7.02 7.74 7.39
N LEU A 92 6.27 6.75 6.92
CA LEU A 92 4.82 6.85 6.79
C LEU A 92 4.10 6.78 8.15
N GLU A 93 4.59 5.96 9.10
CA GLU A 93 4.10 5.93 10.48
C GLU A 93 4.28 7.29 11.16
N ASN A 94 5.41 7.96 10.94
CA ASN A 94 5.64 9.31 11.43
C ASN A 94 4.58 10.29 10.88
N ALA A 95 4.30 10.25 9.59
CA ALA A 95 3.30 11.13 8.98
C ALA A 95 1.92 10.96 9.63
N VAL A 96 1.43 9.71 9.77
CA VAL A 96 0.10 9.45 10.37
C VAL A 96 0.07 9.63 11.90
N THR A 97 1.22 9.61 12.57
CA THR A 97 1.32 9.88 14.01
C THR A 97 1.28 11.39 14.28
N LEU A 98 1.86 12.19 13.40
CA LEU A 98 1.87 13.66 13.49
C LEU A 98 0.54 14.25 13.05
N ASP A 99 -0.03 13.76 11.96
CA ASP A 99 -1.37 14.11 11.48
C ASP A 99 -2.19 12.85 11.16
N PRO A 100 -2.98 12.35 12.13
CA PRO A 100 -3.83 11.19 11.91
C PRO A 100 -4.97 11.40 10.90
N CYS A 101 -5.26 12.66 10.54
CA CYS A 101 -6.27 13.01 9.55
C CYS A 101 -5.73 13.07 8.12
N PHE A 102 -4.41 13.01 7.93
CA PHE A 102 -3.77 13.03 6.63
C PHE A 102 -3.97 11.70 5.89
N LEU A 103 -4.76 11.71 4.81
CA LEU A 103 -5.19 10.50 4.10
C LEU A 103 -4.08 9.81 3.30
N ASP A 104 -3.27 10.60 2.59
CA ASP A 104 -2.33 10.10 1.58
C ASP A 104 -1.26 9.13 2.12
N PRO A 105 -0.68 9.32 3.33
CA PRO A 105 0.22 8.33 3.91
C PRO A 105 -0.42 6.94 4.11
N TYR A 106 -1.70 6.88 4.52
CA TYR A 106 -2.41 5.60 4.66
C TYR A 106 -2.63 4.93 3.30
N TYR A 107 -2.97 5.73 2.28
CA TYR A 107 -3.09 5.22 0.91
C TYR A 107 -1.76 4.62 0.43
N LEU A 108 -0.65 5.31 0.70
CA LEU A 108 0.68 4.85 0.32
C LEU A 108 1.11 3.59 1.10
N MET A 109 0.81 3.51 2.41
CA MET A 109 0.99 2.28 3.19
C MET A 109 0.23 1.11 2.57
N ASN A 110 -1.04 1.32 2.22
CA ASN A 110 -1.87 0.28 1.64
C ASN A 110 -1.33 -0.19 0.29
N SER A 111 -0.86 0.71 -0.55
CA SER A 111 -0.37 0.38 -1.90
C SER A 111 1.03 -0.22 -1.92
N ALA A 112 1.94 0.25 -1.06
CA ALA A 112 3.35 -0.13 -1.09
C ALA A 112 3.73 -1.21 -0.07
N LEU A 113 3.14 -1.19 1.14
CA LEU A 113 3.54 -2.11 2.22
C LEU A 113 2.60 -3.32 2.34
N ILE A 114 1.29 -3.11 2.26
CA ILE A 114 0.31 -4.20 2.42
C ILE A 114 0.43 -5.23 1.29
N TRP A 115 0.53 -4.79 0.04
CA TRP A 115 0.63 -5.71 -1.10
C TRP A 115 1.96 -6.45 -1.14
N ASP A 116 3.04 -5.86 -0.64
CA ASP A 116 4.35 -6.50 -0.48
C ASP A 116 4.43 -7.35 0.81
N ARG A 117 3.33 -7.42 1.57
CA ARG A 117 3.19 -8.19 2.82
C ARG A 117 4.19 -7.80 3.90
N TYR A 118 4.60 -6.52 3.91
CA TYR A 118 5.53 -6.03 4.91
C TYR A 118 4.77 -5.66 6.20
N LYS A 119 5.13 -6.26 7.32
CA LYS A 119 4.54 -6.03 8.66
C LYS A 119 3.00 -5.88 8.63
N LEU A 120 2.32 -6.79 7.93
CA LEU A 120 0.88 -6.72 7.64
C LEU A 120 0.01 -6.35 8.84
N PRO A 121 0.14 -6.98 10.04
CA PRO A 121 -0.69 -6.65 11.19
C PRO A 121 -0.46 -5.22 11.69
N GLU A 122 0.80 -4.76 11.72
CA GLU A 122 1.18 -3.44 12.20
C GLU A 122 0.69 -2.35 11.23
N VAL A 123 0.98 -2.50 9.94
CA VAL A 123 0.57 -1.55 8.90
C VAL A 123 -0.96 -1.46 8.81
N ASN A 124 -1.64 -2.62 8.80
CA ASN A 124 -3.10 -2.59 8.78
C ASN A 124 -3.70 -2.04 10.09
N GLY A 125 -3.04 -2.22 11.21
CA GLY A 125 -3.39 -1.61 12.48
C GLY A 125 -3.33 -0.07 12.44
N LEU A 126 -2.36 0.51 11.75
CA LEU A 126 -2.29 1.97 11.53
C LEU A 126 -3.44 2.45 10.63
N ILE A 127 -3.72 1.74 9.53
CA ILE A 127 -4.85 2.04 8.63
C ILE A 127 -6.19 1.96 9.41
N ALA A 128 -6.38 0.95 10.23
CA ALA A 128 -7.55 0.76 11.07
C ALA A 128 -7.72 1.91 12.07
N LYS A 129 -6.65 2.34 12.75
CA LYS A 129 -6.68 3.52 13.65
C LYS A 129 -7.06 4.79 12.87
N GLY A 130 -6.52 4.98 11.67
CA GLY A 130 -6.91 6.08 10.79
C GLY A 130 -8.38 6.02 10.44
N ALA A 131 -8.92 4.84 10.17
CA ALA A 131 -10.36 4.65 9.91
C ALA A 131 -11.22 5.04 11.11
N ASP A 132 -10.78 4.75 12.34
CA ASP A 132 -11.52 5.11 13.55
C ASP A 132 -11.49 6.62 13.84
N ILE A 133 -10.43 7.31 13.43
CA ILE A 133 -10.28 8.78 13.61
C ILE A 133 -11.04 9.52 12.49
N ARG A 134 -10.88 9.12 11.23
CA ARG A 134 -11.51 9.73 10.05
C ARG A 134 -12.93 9.17 9.85
N THR A 135 -13.86 9.57 10.72
CA THR A 135 -15.22 9.00 10.74
C THR A 135 -16.09 9.39 9.53
N TRP A 136 -15.66 10.36 8.75
CA TRP A 136 -16.39 10.93 7.60
C TRP A 136 -16.09 10.27 6.26
N ASP A 137 -15.01 9.49 6.14
CA ASP A 137 -14.66 8.82 4.89
C ASP A 137 -14.86 7.29 4.97
N ALA A 138 -15.15 6.69 3.82
CA ALA A 138 -15.35 5.26 3.70
C ALA A 138 -14.08 4.51 3.28
N LEU A 139 -13.02 5.21 2.85
CA LEU A 139 -11.87 4.61 2.19
C LEU A 139 -10.99 3.82 3.17
N LEU A 140 -10.63 4.43 4.32
CA LEU A 140 -9.79 3.74 5.29
C LEU A 140 -10.45 2.51 5.91
N PRO A 141 -11.72 2.53 6.35
CA PRO A 141 -12.37 1.31 6.80
C PRO A 141 -12.53 0.28 5.69
N PHE A 142 -12.69 0.69 4.43
CA PHE A 142 -12.66 -0.24 3.31
C PHE A 142 -11.29 -0.92 3.15
N PHE A 143 -10.19 -0.18 3.18
CA PHE A 143 -8.84 -0.75 3.14
C PHE A 143 -8.60 -1.71 4.31
N ALA A 144 -8.85 -1.25 5.53
CA ALA A 144 -8.67 -2.07 6.73
C ALA A 144 -9.49 -3.37 6.65
N GLY A 145 -10.75 -3.27 6.28
CA GLY A 145 -11.65 -4.42 6.16
C GLY A 145 -11.19 -5.42 5.10
N PHE A 146 -10.83 -4.92 3.92
CA PHE A 146 -10.29 -5.79 2.87
C PHE A 146 -9.01 -6.48 3.31
N ASN A 147 -8.07 -5.75 3.92
CA ASN A 147 -6.78 -6.28 4.36
C ASN A 147 -6.96 -7.34 5.46
N TYR A 148 -7.87 -7.12 6.41
CA TYR A 148 -8.22 -8.13 7.42
C TYR A 148 -8.71 -9.43 6.79
N TYR A 149 -9.53 -9.35 5.74
CA TYR A 149 -10.03 -10.54 5.07
C TYR A 149 -8.97 -11.22 4.23
N TYR A 150 -8.39 -10.46 3.30
CA TYR A 150 -7.56 -11.02 2.23
C TYR A 150 -6.17 -11.44 2.70
N PHE A 151 -5.51 -10.60 3.50
CA PHE A 151 -4.14 -10.82 3.93
C PHE A 151 -4.04 -11.44 5.32
N LEU A 152 -4.88 -11.02 6.26
CA LEU A 152 -4.81 -11.41 7.67
C LEU A 152 -5.76 -12.55 8.07
N ASN A 153 -6.64 -12.97 7.16
CA ASN A 153 -7.61 -14.04 7.38
C ASN A 153 -8.52 -13.84 8.60
N ASN A 154 -8.81 -12.60 8.94
CA ASN A 154 -9.66 -12.21 10.06
C ASN A 154 -11.01 -11.70 9.53
N GLY A 155 -11.97 -12.62 9.38
CA GLY A 155 -13.31 -12.32 8.84
C GLY A 155 -14.13 -11.41 9.75
N GLU A 156 -13.96 -11.47 11.05
CA GLU A 156 -14.70 -10.65 12.03
C GLU A 156 -14.30 -9.18 11.91
N GLN A 157 -13.01 -8.87 11.99
CA GLN A 157 -12.51 -7.52 11.82
C GLN A 157 -12.78 -6.99 10.41
N SER A 158 -12.67 -7.85 9.41
CA SER A 158 -13.04 -7.49 8.05
C SER A 158 -14.49 -7.02 7.95
N PHE A 159 -15.42 -7.82 8.45
CA PHE A 159 -16.85 -7.49 8.43
C PHE A 159 -17.11 -6.17 9.18
N TYR A 160 -16.53 -5.98 10.35
CA TYR A 160 -16.65 -4.76 11.13
C TYR A 160 -16.28 -3.52 10.31
N TYR A 161 -15.08 -3.49 9.70
CA TYR A 161 -14.61 -2.35 8.95
C TYR A 161 -15.34 -2.16 7.61
N LEU A 162 -15.70 -3.25 6.91
CA LEU A 162 -16.50 -3.13 5.68
C LEU A 162 -17.91 -2.57 5.95
N LYS A 163 -18.52 -2.92 7.08
CA LYS A 163 -19.79 -2.28 7.50
C LYS A 163 -19.63 -0.82 7.86
N GLN A 164 -18.48 -0.41 8.41
CA GLN A 164 -18.17 1.01 8.61
C GLN A 164 -18.07 1.74 7.27
N ALA A 165 -17.35 1.15 6.30
CA ALA A 165 -17.23 1.71 4.95
C ALA A 165 -18.62 1.87 4.29
N SER A 166 -19.47 0.85 4.36
CA SER A 166 -20.83 0.89 3.85
C SER A 166 -21.64 2.04 4.45
N LYS A 167 -21.63 2.19 5.78
CA LYS A 167 -22.35 3.27 6.47
C LYS A 167 -21.88 4.66 6.07
N ARG A 168 -20.59 4.82 5.80
CA ARG A 168 -19.96 6.12 5.48
C ARG A 168 -19.98 6.47 3.99
N SER A 169 -20.27 5.49 3.13
CA SER A 169 -20.22 5.63 1.67
C SER A 169 -21.46 6.28 1.05
N GLY A 170 -22.40 6.77 1.86
CA GLY A 170 -23.65 7.33 1.35
C GLY A 170 -24.56 6.31 0.67
N GLY A 171 -24.44 5.03 1.03
CA GLY A 171 -25.29 3.95 0.48
C GLY A 171 -24.73 3.33 -0.81
N ASN A 172 -23.43 3.44 -1.08
CA ASN A 172 -22.82 2.73 -2.21
C ASN A 172 -22.98 1.21 -2.04
N PRO A 173 -23.76 0.53 -2.91
CA PRO A 173 -24.08 -0.89 -2.78
C PRO A 173 -22.87 -1.82 -2.89
N PHE A 174 -21.76 -1.34 -3.43
CA PHE A 174 -20.51 -2.10 -3.50
C PHE A 174 -20.04 -2.53 -2.12
N TYR A 175 -19.96 -1.60 -1.15
CA TYR A 175 -19.47 -1.90 0.19
C TYR A 175 -20.38 -2.87 0.95
N ASP A 176 -21.69 -2.78 0.77
CA ASP A 176 -22.64 -3.74 1.34
C ASP A 176 -22.51 -5.12 0.71
N SER A 177 -22.33 -5.19 -0.61
CA SER A 177 -22.08 -6.44 -1.32
C SER A 177 -20.79 -7.10 -0.83
N LEU A 178 -19.72 -6.33 -0.68
CA LEU A 178 -18.43 -6.84 -0.20
C LEU A 178 -18.54 -7.37 1.24
N ALA A 179 -19.17 -6.62 2.15
CA ALA A 179 -19.38 -7.06 3.53
C ALA A 179 -20.20 -8.34 3.60
N SER A 180 -21.26 -8.44 2.79
CA SER A 180 -22.11 -9.64 2.74
C SER A 180 -21.34 -10.86 2.23
N ARG A 181 -20.49 -10.71 1.20
CA ARG A 181 -19.66 -11.79 0.66
C ARG A 181 -18.61 -12.26 1.67
N VAL A 182 -18.02 -11.36 2.46
CA VAL A 182 -17.12 -11.75 3.56
C VAL A 182 -17.86 -12.58 4.60
N ALA A 183 -19.07 -12.19 4.97
CA ALA A 183 -19.90 -12.95 5.90
C ALA A 183 -20.22 -14.36 5.38
N TYR A 184 -20.42 -14.52 4.08
CA TYR A 184 -20.69 -15.83 3.44
C TYR A 184 -19.40 -16.61 3.05
N LYS A 185 -18.21 -16.20 3.51
CA LYS A 185 -16.92 -16.86 3.22
C LYS A 185 -16.63 -17.02 1.71
N ALA A 186 -16.89 -15.99 0.93
CA ALA A 186 -16.63 -15.99 -0.51
C ALA A 186 -15.17 -16.28 -0.87
N ASN A 187 -14.92 -16.70 -2.12
CA ASN A 187 -13.59 -16.91 -2.65
C ASN A 187 -12.74 -15.63 -2.55
N LYS A 188 -11.54 -15.74 -1.94
CA LYS A 188 -10.66 -14.59 -1.68
C LYS A 188 -10.17 -13.91 -2.96
N THR A 189 -9.89 -14.68 -4.01
CA THR A 189 -9.42 -14.16 -5.30
C THR A 189 -10.51 -13.32 -5.96
N GLU A 190 -11.77 -13.78 -5.93
CA GLU A 190 -12.91 -13.05 -6.48
C GLU A 190 -13.14 -11.73 -5.74
N LEU A 191 -13.01 -11.71 -4.41
CA LEU A 191 -13.10 -10.49 -3.62
C LEU A 191 -11.96 -9.51 -3.93
N ALA A 192 -10.75 -10.02 -4.16
CA ALA A 192 -9.62 -9.20 -4.54
C ALA A 192 -9.80 -8.57 -5.92
N ILE A 193 -10.40 -9.30 -6.86
CA ILE A 193 -10.78 -8.77 -8.18
C ILE A 193 -11.76 -7.60 -8.01
N MET A 194 -12.87 -7.81 -7.29
CA MET A 194 -13.87 -6.76 -7.03
C MET A 194 -13.25 -5.53 -6.36
N TYR A 195 -12.35 -5.75 -5.39
CA TYR A 195 -11.63 -4.69 -4.72
C TYR A 195 -10.82 -3.83 -5.71
N LEU A 196 -10.01 -4.47 -6.56
CA LEU A 196 -9.19 -3.75 -7.53
C LEU A 196 -10.03 -3.05 -8.61
N GLU A 197 -11.12 -3.65 -9.05
CA GLU A 197 -12.04 -3.02 -10.01
C GLU A 197 -12.64 -1.73 -9.44
N GLU A 198 -13.01 -1.71 -8.14
CA GLU A 198 -13.47 -0.48 -7.49
C GLU A 198 -12.37 0.57 -7.35
N GLN A 199 -11.13 0.14 -7.00
CA GLN A 199 -9.99 1.05 -6.93
C GLN A 199 -9.64 1.68 -8.29
N ILE A 200 -9.74 0.91 -9.37
CA ILE A 200 -9.54 1.41 -10.73
C ILE A 200 -10.60 2.46 -11.06
N ARG A 201 -11.87 2.16 -10.79
CA ARG A 201 -12.98 3.10 -11.03
C ARG A 201 -12.78 4.42 -10.29
N GLU A 202 -12.37 4.39 -9.03
CA GLU A 202 -12.09 5.60 -8.26
C GLU A 202 -10.88 6.38 -8.79
N ALA A 203 -9.80 5.67 -9.18
CA ALA A 203 -8.62 6.29 -9.76
C ALA A 203 -8.90 6.96 -11.11
N GLU A 204 -9.74 6.34 -11.94
CA GLU A 204 -10.22 6.92 -13.21
C GLU A 204 -11.00 8.21 -12.98
N LEU A 205 -11.95 8.20 -12.04
CA LEU A 205 -12.74 9.39 -11.68
C LEU A 205 -11.86 10.56 -11.20
N LYS A 206 -10.71 10.25 -10.59
CA LYS A 206 -9.73 11.24 -10.12
C LYS A 206 -8.66 11.58 -11.16
N GLY A 207 -8.69 10.98 -12.34
CA GLY A 207 -7.71 11.20 -13.42
C GLY A 207 -6.29 10.68 -13.13
N LEU A 208 -6.13 9.72 -12.21
CA LEU A 208 -4.84 9.19 -11.73
C LEU A 208 -4.30 8.07 -12.64
N LYS A 209 -3.91 8.39 -13.87
CA LYS A 209 -3.52 7.43 -14.92
C LYS A 209 -2.42 6.45 -14.49
N ALA A 210 -1.39 6.90 -13.79
CA ALA A 210 -0.30 6.02 -13.31
C ALA A 210 -0.81 4.97 -12.33
N SER A 211 -1.72 5.36 -11.42
CA SER A 211 -2.35 4.45 -10.47
C SER A 211 -3.24 3.42 -11.18
N VAL A 212 -4.03 3.85 -12.17
CA VAL A 212 -4.86 2.96 -13.00
C VAL A 212 -4.00 1.87 -13.63
N THR A 213 -2.92 2.23 -14.32
CA THR A 213 -2.03 1.25 -14.98
C THR A 213 -1.44 0.22 -14.00
N SER A 214 -1.06 0.66 -12.80
CA SER A 214 -0.55 -0.26 -11.76
C SER A 214 -1.63 -1.21 -11.25
N LEU A 215 -2.83 -0.70 -10.98
CA LEU A 215 -3.96 -1.49 -10.50
C LEU A 215 -4.45 -2.49 -11.57
N GLU A 216 -4.48 -2.10 -12.84
CA GLU A 216 -4.84 -2.98 -13.95
C GLU A 216 -3.90 -4.18 -14.09
N ARG A 217 -2.58 -3.98 -13.90
CA ARG A 217 -1.62 -5.10 -13.90
C ARG A 217 -1.92 -6.08 -12.78
N ARG A 218 -2.16 -5.60 -11.56
CA ARG A 218 -2.54 -6.45 -10.41
C ARG A 218 -3.85 -7.20 -10.68
N LEU A 219 -4.83 -6.50 -11.24
CA LEU A 219 -6.11 -7.09 -11.63
C LEU A 219 -5.92 -8.21 -12.67
N GLY A 220 -5.06 -7.99 -13.66
CA GLY A 220 -4.73 -9.00 -14.67
C GLY A 220 -4.12 -10.27 -14.08
N VAL A 221 -3.22 -10.12 -13.07
CA VAL A 221 -2.67 -11.28 -12.35
C VAL A 221 -3.77 -12.04 -11.60
N LEU A 222 -4.64 -11.34 -10.86
CA LEU A 222 -5.74 -11.99 -10.13
C LEU A 222 -6.75 -12.66 -11.05
N LYS A 223 -7.08 -12.07 -12.19
CA LYS A 223 -7.94 -12.69 -13.20
C LYS A 223 -7.31 -13.96 -13.77
N GLY A 224 -6.00 -13.98 -14.01
CA GLY A 224 -5.27 -15.18 -14.40
C GLY A 224 -5.30 -16.28 -13.32
N ILE A 225 -5.07 -15.92 -12.06
CA ILE A 225 -5.19 -16.84 -10.91
C ILE A 225 -6.61 -17.41 -10.85
N ARG A 226 -7.64 -16.57 -10.91
CA ARG A 226 -9.05 -17.04 -10.83
C ARG A 226 -9.42 -17.99 -11.96
N GLN A 227 -8.94 -17.73 -13.17
CA GLN A 227 -9.17 -18.62 -14.31
C GLN A 227 -8.58 -20.01 -14.07
N ILE A 228 -7.39 -20.09 -13.50
CA ILE A 228 -6.75 -21.38 -13.15
C ILE A 228 -7.48 -22.04 -11.98
N GLU A 229 -7.88 -21.31 -10.94
CA GLU A 229 -8.64 -21.83 -9.80
C GLU A 229 -9.96 -22.48 -10.23
N VAL A 230 -10.69 -21.87 -11.16
CA VAL A 230 -11.94 -22.45 -11.73
C VAL A 230 -11.66 -23.79 -12.42
N ALA A 231 -10.54 -23.86 -13.16
CA ALA A 231 -10.13 -25.11 -13.80
C ALA A 231 -9.71 -26.19 -12.77
N ILE A 232 -9.07 -25.79 -11.68
CA ILE A 232 -8.73 -26.68 -10.55
C ILE A 232 -10.01 -27.21 -9.88
N GLU A 233 -10.99 -26.35 -9.62
CA GLU A 233 -12.27 -26.75 -9.05
C GLU A 233 -12.99 -27.79 -9.94
N ALA A 234 -12.98 -27.59 -11.26
CA ALA A 234 -13.52 -28.53 -12.23
C ALA A 234 -12.74 -29.88 -12.22
N TYR A 235 -11.40 -29.80 -12.18
CA TYR A 235 -10.55 -30.98 -12.08
C TYR A 235 -10.83 -31.79 -10.82
N GLN A 236 -10.92 -31.14 -9.66
CA GLN A 236 -11.20 -31.79 -8.37
C GLN A 236 -12.58 -32.50 -8.36
N LYS A 237 -13.59 -31.90 -9.00
CA LYS A 237 -14.92 -32.54 -9.15
C LYS A 237 -14.89 -33.79 -10.01
N LEU A 238 -14.01 -33.83 -11.04
CA LEU A 238 -13.92 -34.98 -11.95
C LEU A 238 -13.04 -36.09 -11.39
N PHE A 239 -11.95 -35.78 -10.72
CA PHE A 239 -10.92 -36.74 -10.34
C PHE A 239 -10.81 -36.96 -8.84
N ASN A 240 -11.58 -36.23 -8.03
CA ASN A 240 -11.58 -36.29 -6.55
C ASN A 240 -10.17 -36.13 -5.91
N ARG A 241 -9.27 -35.43 -6.61
CA ARG A 241 -7.92 -35.07 -6.16
C ARG A 241 -7.49 -33.72 -6.77
N PRO A 242 -6.55 -32.99 -6.16
CA PRO A 242 -6.00 -31.81 -6.80
C PRO A 242 -5.10 -32.19 -8.00
N PRO A 243 -4.93 -31.27 -8.99
CA PRO A 243 -3.95 -31.45 -10.06
C PRO A 243 -2.52 -31.32 -9.51
N THR A 244 -1.56 -31.98 -10.15
CA THR A 244 -0.14 -31.89 -9.78
C THR A 244 0.58 -30.73 -10.45
N SER A 245 0.04 -30.24 -11.57
CA SER A 245 0.56 -29.06 -12.30
C SER A 245 -0.54 -28.37 -13.08
N ILE A 246 -0.30 -27.10 -13.45
CA ILE A 246 -1.23 -26.34 -14.30
C ILE A 246 -1.32 -26.96 -15.72
N ASP A 247 -0.23 -27.57 -16.20
CA ASP A 247 -0.22 -28.25 -17.51
C ASP A 247 -1.19 -29.43 -17.58
N GLU A 248 -1.48 -30.08 -16.47
CA GLU A 248 -2.47 -31.17 -16.40
C GLU A 248 -3.87 -30.65 -16.76
N LEU A 249 -4.19 -29.40 -16.38
CA LEU A 249 -5.47 -28.75 -16.69
C LEU A 249 -5.61 -28.45 -18.19
N THR A 250 -4.53 -28.02 -18.83
CA THR A 250 -4.55 -27.75 -20.28
C THR A 250 -4.63 -29.03 -21.12
N LYS A 251 -3.90 -30.08 -20.71
CA LYS A 251 -3.96 -31.41 -21.36
C LYS A 251 -5.38 -31.99 -21.35
N LEU A 252 -6.10 -31.79 -20.27
CA LEU A 252 -7.48 -32.25 -20.11
C LEU A 252 -8.54 -31.28 -20.67
N ARG A 253 -8.10 -30.16 -21.28
CA ARG A 253 -8.97 -29.09 -21.83
C ARG A 253 -9.89 -28.45 -20.78
N LEU A 254 -9.56 -28.54 -19.51
CA LEU A 254 -10.23 -27.81 -18.42
C LEU A 254 -9.80 -26.35 -18.37
N LEU A 255 -8.61 -26.07 -18.90
CA LEU A 255 -8.06 -24.74 -19.13
C LEU A 255 -7.69 -24.64 -20.61
N ALA A 256 -8.21 -23.67 -21.33
CA ALA A 256 -7.95 -23.53 -22.78
C ALA A 256 -6.45 -23.25 -23.07
N ALA A 257 -5.84 -22.38 -22.28
CA ALA A 257 -4.41 -22.08 -22.27
C ALA A 257 -4.02 -21.50 -20.90
N ILE A 258 -2.76 -21.62 -20.51
CA ILE A 258 -2.26 -20.94 -19.30
C ILE A 258 -2.30 -19.43 -19.57
N PRO A 259 -2.97 -18.63 -18.71
CA PRO A 259 -3.03 -17.19 -18.89
C PRO A 259 -1.63 -16.56 -18.92
N LYS A 260 -1.46 -15.51 -19.72
CA LYS A 260 -0.21 -14.74 -19.70
C LYS A 260 -0.14 -13.90 -18.42
N GLU A 261 0.96 -14.00 -17.70
CA GLU A 261 1.19 -13.20 -16.49
C GLU A 261 1.59 -11.76 -16.92
N PRO A 262 0.85 -10.71 -16.46
CA PRO A 262 1.03 -9.34 -16.95
C PRO A 262 2.39 -8.70 -16.66
N ASN A 263 3.10 -9.16 -15.61
CA ASN A 263 4.41 -8.62 -15.22
C ASN A 263 5.59 -9.42 -15.83
N GLY A 264 5.31 -10.30 -16.79
CA GLY A 264 6.33 -11.12 -17.46
C GLY A 264 6.80 -12.33 -16.65
N GLY A 265 6.02 -12.76 -15.65
CA GLY A 265 6.23 -13.97 -14.88
C GLY A 265 5.49 -15.18 -15.46
N SER A 266 5.27 -16.17 -14.60
CA SER A 266 4.47 -17.37 -14.87
C SER A 266 3.63 -17.74 -13.67
N PHE A 267 2.52 -18.44 -13.90
CA PHE A 267 1.72 -19.04 -12.82
C PHE A 267 2.23 -20.44 -12.49
N TYR A 268 2.16 -20.81 -11.20
CA TYR A 268 2.53 -22.12 -10.70
C TYR A 268 1.64 -22.52 -9.51
N LEU A 269 1.65 -23.82 -9.16
CA LEU A 269 1.03 -24.31 -7.94
C LEU A 269 2.08 -24.37 -6.84
N ASP A 270 1.79 -23.76 -5.68
CA ASP A 270 2.64 -23.90 -4.50
C ASP A 270 2.46 -25.28 -3.82
N SER A 271 3.22 -25.55 -2.75
CA SER A 271 3.13 -26.79 -1.98
C SER A 271 1.74 -27.10 -1.41
N ASP A 272 0.93 -26.08 -1.22
CA ASP A 272 -0.44 -26.19 -0.70
C ASP A 272 -1.47 -26.35 -1.83
N GLY A 273 -1.02 -26.45 -3.09
CA GLY A 273 -1.88 -26.53 -4.27
C GLY A 273 -2.56 -25.21 -4.64
N ARG A 274 -2.07 -24.07 -4.14
CA ARG A 274 -2.61 -22.74 -4.46
C ARG A 274 -1.91 -22.18 -5.67
N VAL A 275 -2.67 -21.47 -6.50
CA VAL A 275 -2.11 -20.76 -7.66
C VAL A 275 -1.33 -19.53 -7.21
N ARG A 276 -0.09 -19.39 -7.70
CA ARG A 276 0.79 -18.26 -7.44
C ARG A 276 1.38 -17.70 -8.72
N SER A 277 1.81 -16.44 -8.69
CA SER A 277 2.66 -15.85 -9.72
C SER A 277 4.12 -15.78 -9.23
N THR A 278 5.07 -15.97 -10.16
CA THR A 278 6.51 -15.82 -9.89
C THR A 278 6.92 -14.36 -9.68
N LYS A 279 6.07 -13.40 -10.05
CA LYS A 279 6.37 -11.95 -10.01
C LYS A 279 5.54 -11.18 -8.98
N ASP A 280 5.01 -11.78 -7.96
CA ASP A 280 4.13 -11.14 -6.97
C ASP A 280 3.09 -10.13 -7.55
N LEU A 281 2.10 -9.72 -6.76
CA LEU A 281 1.03 -8.78 -7.16
C LEU A 281 1.51 -7.31 -7.17
N LYS A 282 2.54 -6.97 -7.92
CA LYS A 282 3.07 -5.59 -8.00
C LYS A 282 2.29 -4.68 -8.92
#